data_04814f7b71d06cf6347bf2562686ab4e
#
_entry.id   04814f7b71d06cf6347bf2562686ab4e
#
_cell.length_a   1.000
_cell.length_b   1.000
_cell.length_c   1.000
_cell.angle_alpha   90.00
_cell.angle_beta   90.00
_cell.angle_gamma   90.00
#
_symmetry.space_group_name_H-M   'P 1'
#
loop_
_entity.id
_entity.type
_entity.pdbx_description
1 polymer ?
#
loop_
_entity_poly.entity_id
_entity_poly.type
_entity_poly.pdbx_seq_one_letter_code
_entity_poly.pdbx_strand_id
1 'polypeptide(L)'
;MEMRNPLLPRGREGYRLAEKLRQLRSLRGLTQREVAQVAGIDESTVRSYELARRMPKPEHVRSLAAALEVMPEALIPFDPAADHNELFLMTVELADIYGFEFGYNDDFAYIAPTRDVFIQGIGRWAKANEAMCKNEGAFRGDYELWKDEFHDHFSKRDYPAAYPDYDSNKPESGQRWMNESFAAALKDMRRIRGLNQEEIAEKAGLSLFTLRSYEQGKRIPRAKQMEALCEALGVTLTALTRHYFGSPNQAMHYLFAIAGAANLTPEKDEETGPRLRTQGNMVEWAFVRLTDKLEELKDKPTTERRDELTHWLATFDCTDDDTMSDARSAGRLESNNEKLIPKA
;
A
#
# COMPACT_ATOMS: atom_id res chain seq x y z
N MET A 1 -13.99 -12.94 -9.39
CA MET A 1 -14.59 -12.19 -8.28
C MET A 1 -13.52 -11.19 -7.86
N GLU A 2 -13.77 -9.89 -8.06
CA GLU A 2 -12.76 -8.83 -7.90
C GLU A 2 -12.25 -8.78 -6.46
N MET A 3 -10.93 -8.81 -6.29
CA MET A 3 -10.32 -8.34 -5.03
C MET A 3 -10.53 -6.83 -4.99
N ARG A 4 -11.63 -6.40 -4.39
CA ARG A 4 -11.95 -4.98 -4.21
C ARG A 4 -11.47 -4.56 -2.84
N ASN A 5 -10.63 -3.57 -2.79
CA ASN A 5 -10.54 -2.77 -1.59
C ASN A 5 -11.92 -2.11 -1.39
N PRO A 6 -12.68 -2.46 -0.34
CA PRO A 6 -14.04 -1.96 -0.14
C PRO A 6 -14.12 -0.46 0.13
N LEU A 7 -12.99 0.21 0.26
CA LEU A 7 -12.85 1.56 0.79
C LEU A 7 -12.54 2.61 -0.27
N LEU A 8 -12.12 2.20 -1.48
CA LEU A 8 -11.89 3.17 -2.53
C LEU A 8 -13.21 3.64 -3.15
N PRO A 9 -13.38 4.95 -3.42
CA PRO A 9 -14.54 5.48 -4.10
C PRO A 9 -14.75 4.74 -5.41
N ARG A 10 -15.94 4.16 -5.61
CA ARG A 10 -16.28 3.45 -6.85
C ARG A 10 -15.95 4.33 -8.05
N GLY A 11 -14.98 3.90 -8.85
CA GLY A 11 -14.63 4.55 -10.10
C GLY A 11 -13.17 4.97 -10.27
N ARG A 12 -12.43 5.34 -9.22
CA ARG A 12 -11.02 5.78 -9.36
C ARG A 12 -10.09 4.66 -9.78
N GLU A 13 -10.23 3.44 -9.22
CA GLU A 13 -9.44 2.27 -9.60
C GLU A 13 -9.56 1.94 -11.09
N GLY A 14 -10.79 1.96 -11.60
CA GLY A 14 -11.04 1.71 -13.02
C GLY A 14 -10.40 2.76 -13.92
N TYR A 15 -10.43 4.03 -13.53
CA TYR A 15 -9.80 5.11 -14.29
C TYR A 15 -8.27 5.00 -14.29
N ARG A 16 -7.64 4.66 -13.18
CA ARG A 16 -6.19 4.47 -13.08
C ARG A 16 -5.71 3.28 -13.90
N LEU A 17 -6.39 2.14 -13.79
CA LEU A 17 -6.08 1.00 -14.63
C LEU A 17 -6.25 1.34 -16.13
N ALA A 18 -7.32 2.03 -16.49
CA ALA A 18 -7.57 2.46 -17.86
C ALA A 18 -6.47 3.38 -18.39
N GLU A 19 -6.01 4.32 -17.56
CA GLU A 19 -4.90 5.21 -17.87
C GLU A 19 -3.59 4.43 -18.03
N LYS A 20 -3.30 3.53 -17.09
CA LYS A 20 -2.10 2.67 -17.13
C LYS A 20 -2.07 1.78 -18.37
N LEU A 21 -3.18 1.16 -18.73
CA LEU A 21 -3.30 0.34 -19.94
C LEU A 21 -3.01 1.16 -21.20
N ARG A 22 -3.58 2.37 -21.33
CA ARG A 22 -3.32 3.27 -22.45
C ARG A 22 -1.88 3.71 -22.51
N GLN A 23 -1.29 4.06 -21.37
CA GLN A 23 0.10 4.49 -21.26
C GLN A 23 1.05 3.37 -21.70
N LEU A 24 0.91 2.17 -21.15
CA LEU A 24 1.74 1.02 -21.51
C LEU A 24 1.58 0.64 -22.98
N ARG A 25 0.36 0.60 -23.49
CA ARG A 25 0.10 0.33 -24.91
C ARG A 25 0.78 1.39 -25.80
N SER A 26 0.69 2.66 -25.42
CA SER A 26 1.33 3.75 -26.17
C SER A 26 2.85 3.64 -26.12
N LEU A 27 3.45 3.34 -24.97
CA LEU A 27 4.90 3.14 -24.81
C LEU A 27 5.41 1.99 -25.67
N ARG A 28 4.61 0.92 -25.84
CA ARG A 28 4.93 -0.22 -26.71
C ARG A 28 4.60 0.03 -28.20
N GLY A 29 4.01 1.18 -28.54
CA GLY A 29 3.59 1.49 -29.90
C GLY A 29 2.47 0.59 -30.44
N LEU A 30 1.69 -0.06 -29.57
CA LEU A 30 0.67 -1.02 -29.94
C LEU A 30 -0.70 -0.35 -30.14
N THR A 31 -1.49 -0.90 -31.06
CA THR A 31 -2.92 -0.59 -31.20
C THR A 31 -3.76 -1.41 -30.22
N GLN A 32 -5.00 -0.99 -29.95
CA GLN A 32 -5.95 -1.78 -29.15
C GLN A 32 -6.18 -3.18 -29.76
N ARG A 33 -6.19 -3.27 -31.07
CA ARG A 33 -6.36 -4.52 -31.80
C ARG A 33 -5.19 -5.48 -31.60
N GLU A 34 -3.96 -4.98 -31.64
CA GLU A 34 -2.75 -5.81 -31.40
C GLU A 34 -2.72 -6.33 -29.97
N VAL A 35 -3.00 -5.45 -28.98
CA VAL A 35 -3.10 -5.89 -27.57
C VAL A 35 -4.19 -6.95 -27.42
N ALA A 36 -5.36 -6.76 -28.03
CA ALA A 36 -6.46 -7.70 -27.98
C ALA A 36 -6.08 -9.06 -28.58
N GLN A 37 -5.41 -9.04 -29.74
CA GLN A 37 -4.97 -10.24 -30.44
C GLN A 37 -3.97 -11.05 -29.59
N VAL A 38 -2.97 -10.39 -28.99
CA VAL A 38 -1.98 -11.06 -28.14
C VAL A 38 -2.60 -11.54 -26.83
N ALA A 39 -3.48 -10.73 -26.23
CA ALA A 39 -4.17 -11.09 -24.99
C ALA A 39 -5.27 -12.16 -25.17
N GLY A 40 -5.63 -12.51 -26.40
CA GLY A 40 -6.68 -13.49 -26.68
C GLY A 40 -8.09 -13.02 -26.27
N ILE A 41 -8.36 -11.70 -26.35
CA ILE A 41 -9.64 -11.08 -26.01
C ILE A 41 -10.13 -10.18 -27.15
N ASP A 42 -11.42 -9.80 -27.13
CA ASP A 42 -11.96 -8.91 -28.16
C ASP A 42 -11.42 -7.47 -28.03
N GLU A 43 -11.16 -6.80 -29.15
CA GLU A 43 -10.76 -5.39 -29.20
C GLU A 43 -11.75 -4.48 -28.45
N SER A 44 -13.06 -4.76 -28.58
CA SER A 44 -14.12 -4.04 -27.86
C SER A 44 -13.99 -4.17 -26.33
N THR A 45 -13.44 -5.28 -25.86
CA THR A 45 -13.16 -5.55 -24.45
C THR A 45 -11.98 -4.72 -23.97
N VAL A 46 -10.86 -4.69 -24.72
CA VAL A 46 -9.70 -3.82 -24.44
C VAL A 46 -10.15 -2.36 -24.38
N ARG A 47 -10.91 -1.92 -25.38
CA ARG A 47 -11.47 -0.57 -25.42
C ARG A 47 -12.34 -0.26 -24.20
N SER A 48 -13.14 -1.23 -23.74
CA SER A 48 -13.98 -1.05 -22.55
C SER A 48 -13.17 -0.88 -21.28
N TYR A 49 -12.02 -1.57 -21.17
CA TYR A 49 -11.08 -1.42 -20.06
C TYR A 49 -10.37 -0.06 -20.13
N GLU A 50 -9.85 0.34 -21.28
CA GLU A 50 -9.20 1.64 -21.47
C GLU A 50 -10.14 2.84 -21.31
N LEU A 51 -11.44 2.66 -21.41
CA LEU A 51 -12.47 3.67 -21.12
C LEU A 51 -13.03 3.59 -19.70
N ALA A 52 -12.47 2.76 -18.83
CA ALA A 52 -12.92 2.51 -17.47
C ALA A 52 -14.40 2.06 -17.35
N ARG A 53 -14.97 1.50 -18.43
CA ARG A 53 -16.35 1.01 -18.43
C ARG A 53 -16.50 -0.31 -17.70
N ARG A 54 -15.44 -1.10 -17.63
CA ARG A 54 -15.35 -2.39 -16.94
C ARG A 54 -13.98 -2.57 -16.32
N MET A 55 -13.92 -3.32 -15.22
CA MET A 55 -12.67 -3.85 -14.68
C MET A 55 -12.35 -5.20 -15.33
N PRO A 56 -11.10 -5.47 -15.70
CA PRO A 56 -10.68 -6.78 -16.17
C PRO A 56 -10.88 -7.84 -15.07
N LYS A 57 -11.22 -9.05 -15.49
CA LYS A 57 -11.15 -10.21 -14.62
C LYS A 57 -9.68 -10.60 -14.39
N PRO A 58 -9.35 -11.36 -13.32
CA PRO A 58 -7.97 -11.77 -13.04
C PRO A 58 -7.26 -12.46 -14.20
N GLU A 59 -7.98 -13.31 -14.95
CA GLU A 59 -7.45 -13.94 -16.16
C GLU A 59 -7.10 -12.94 -17.27
N HIS A 60 -7.92 -11.89 -17.44
CA HIS A 60 -7.66 -10.83 -18.42
C HIS A 60 -6.53 -9.89 -17.97
N VAL A 61 -6.36 -9.68 -16.65
CA VAL A 61 -5.18 -8.93 -16.14
C VAL A 61 -3.90 -9.63 -16.56
N ARG A 62 -3.83 -10.96 -16.38
CA ARG A 62 -2.64 -11.74 -16.77
C ARG A 62 -2.38 -11.70 -18.28
N SER A 63 -3.43 -11.90 -19.10
CA SER A 63 -3.24 -11.87 -20.55
C SER A 63 -2.94 -10.47 -21.09
N LEU A 64 -3.49 -9.41 -20.51
CA LEU A 64 -3.12 -8.02 -20.83
C LEU A 64 -1.70 -7.69 -20.42
N ALA A 65 -1.27 -8.12 -19.23
CA ALA A 65 0.10 -7.95 -18.76
C ALA A 65 1.10 -8.64 -19.71
N ALA A 66 0.82 -9.88 -20.11
CA ALA A 66 1.62 -10.61 -21.09
C ALA A 66 1.66 -9.90 -22.45
N ALA A 67 0.52 -9.36 -22.93
CA ALA A 67 0.45 -8.63 -24.19
C ALA A 67 1.21 -7.30 -24.17
N LEU A 68 1.32 -6.69 -22.99
CA LEU A 68 2.03 -5.42 -22.77
C LEU A 68 3.47 -5.63 -22.28
N GLU A 69 3.90 -6.90 -22.10
CA GLU A 69 5.22 -7.28 -21.60
C GLU A 69 5.56 -6.64 -20.26
N VAL A 70 4.61 -6.66 -19.34
CA VAL A 70 4.77 -6.18 -17.97
C VAL A 70 4.31 -7.26 -16.98
N MET A 71 4.61 -7.05 -15.70
CA MET A 71 4.13 -7.92 -14.64
C MET A 71 2.62 -7.68 -14.39
N PRO A 72 1.83 -8.75 -14.10
CA PRO A 72 0.42 -8.59 -13.75
C PRO A 72 0.20 -7.63 -12.58
N GLU A 73 1.15 -7.58 -11.64
CA GLU A 73 1.16 -6.72 -10.48
C GLU A 73 1.20 -5.23 -10.85
N ALA A 74 1.84 -4.87 -11.96
CA ALA A 74 1.86 -3.50 -12.48
C ALA A 74 0.49 -3.01 -12.95
N LEU A 75 -0.43 -3.94 -13.26
CA LEU A 75 -1.80 -3.64 -13.66
C LEU A 75 -2.80 -3.69 -12.50
N ILE A 76 -2.36 -3.99 -11.28
CA ILE A 76 -3.24 -3.96 -10.11
C ILE A 76 -3.47 -2.50 -9.73
N PRO A 77 -4.71 -2.00 -9.79
CA PRO A 77 -4.99 -0.62 -9.46
C PRO A 77 -4.78 -0.39 -7.97
N PHE A 78 -3.86 0.50 -7.65
CA PHE A 78 -3.59 0.97 -6.31
C PHE A 78 -3.60 2.51 -6.32
N ASP A 79 -4.36 3.14 -5.43
CA ASP A 79 -4.39 4.60 -5.26
C ASP A 79 -3.75 5.03 -3.94
N PRO A 80 -2.43 5.24 -3.91
CA PRO A 80 -1.75 5.66 -2.70
C PRO A 80 -2.00 7.14 -2.35
N ALA A 81 -2.61 7.91 -3.24
CA ALA A 81 -2.80 9.35 -3.06
C ALA A 81 -4.16 9.72 -2.46
N ALA A 82 -4.98 8.73 -2.06
CA ALA A 82 -6.33 9.00 -1.58
C ALA A 82 -6.33 9.66 -0.19
N ASP A 83 -5.42 9.23 0.71
CA ASP A 83 -5.30 9.73 2.08
C ASP A 83 -3.87 9.49 2.59
N HIS A 84 -3.28 10.51 3.22
CA HIS A 84 -1.93 10.39 3.79
C HIS A 84 -1.87 9.39 4.97
N ASN A 85 -2.94 9.30 5.74
CA ASN A 85 -3.05 8.32 6.82
C ASN A 85 -3.11 6.89 6.27
N GLU A 86 -3.89 6.67 5.21
CA GLU A 86 -3.94 5.37 4.54
C GLU A 86 -2.57 4.99 3.97
N LEU A 87 -1.90 5.93 3.29
CA LEU A 87 -0.56 5.73 2.75
C LEU A 87 0.46 5.38 3.83
N PHE A 88 0.45 6.11 4.95
CA PHE A 88 1.32 5.86 6.09
C PHE A 88 1.07 4.45 6.67
N LEU A 89 -0.19 4.11 6.96
CA LEU A 89 -0.53 2.82 7.56
C LEU A 89 -0.28 1.65 6.63
N MET A 90 -0.51 1.79 5.32
CA MET A 90 -0.11 0.78 4.33
C MET A 90 1.40 0.54 4.35
N THR A 91 2.19 1.61 4.46
CA THR A 91 3.65 1.50 4.52
C THR A 91 4.07 0.76 5.78
N VAL A 92 3.45 1.06 6.92
CA VAL A 92 3.70 0.37 8.19
C VAL A 92 3.31 -1.12 8.11
N GLU A 93 2.15 -1.44 7.54
CA GLU A 93 1.73 -2.84 7.35
C GLU A 93 2.66 -3.61 6.41
N LEU A 94 3.06 -3.00 5.31
CA LEU A 94 4.00 -3.60 4.38
C LEU A 94 5.35 -3.84 5.05
N ALA A 95 5.82 -2.87 5.86
CA ALA A 95 7.05 -3.00 6.61
C ALA A 95 6.99 -4.14 7.64
N ASP A 96 5.90 -4.27 8.38
CA ASP A 96 5.70 -5.35 9.35
C ASP A 96 5.66 -6.73 8.69
N ILE A 97 4.95 -6.86 7.56
CA ILE A 97 4.79 -8.13 6.84
C ILE A 97 6.08 -8.57 6.17
N TYR A 98 6.80 -7.66 5.53
CA TYR A 98 7.96 -7.99 4.70
C TYR A 98 9.30 -7.67 5.35
N GLY A 99 9.33 -7.16 6.56
CA GLY A 99 10.53 -6.89 7.33
C GLY A 99 11.26 -5.65 6.80
N PHE A 100 10.73 -4.47 7.10
CA PHE A 100 11.40 -3.20 6.92
C PHE A 100 11.50 -2.51 8.28
N GLU A 101 12.55 -1.73 8.46
CA GLU A 101 12.76 -0.89 9.62
C GLU A 101 12.63 0.58 9.24
N PHE A 102 12.11 1.37 10.16
CA PHE A 102 12.04 2.81 10.05
C PHE A 102 13.20 3.43 10.81
N GLY A 103 13.77 4.48 10.25
CA GLY A 103 14.81 5.25 10.90
C GLY A 103 14.79 6.69 10.42
N TYR A 104 15.53 7.55 11.12
CA TYR A 104 15.77 8.92 10.70
C TYR A 104 17.13 9.40 11.17
N ASN A 105 17.62 10.45 10.54
CA ASN A 105 18.78 11.23 10.95
C ASN A 105 18.39 12.72 10.96
N ASP A 106 19.37 13.61 11.07
CA ASP A 106 19.12 15.06 11.15
C ASP A 106 18.51 15.63 9.84
N ASP A 107 18.69 14.94 8.71
CA ASP A 107 18.31 15.45 7.39
C ASP A 107 17.02 14.84 6.84
N PHE A 108 16.72 13.55 7.13
CA PHE A 108 15.59 12.83 6.57
C PHE A 108 15.20 11.57 7.36
N ALA A 109 13.98 11.10 7.15
CA ALA A 109 13.56 9.78 7.56
C ALA A 109 13.72 8.76 6.41
N TYR A 110 13.80 7.46 6.75
CA TYR A 110 13.96 6.40 5.76
C TYR A 110 13.29 5.10 6.20
N ILE A 111 13.06 4.23 5.22
CA ILE A 111 12.70 2.82 5.43
C ILE A 111 13.77 1.94 4.80
N ALA A 112 14.27 0.97 5.56
CA ALA A 112 15.31 0.05 5.13
C ALA A 112 14.83 -1.41 5.20
N PRO A 113 15.08 -2.24 4.18
CA PRO A 113 14.72 -3.65 4.22
C PRO A 113 15.65 -4.43 5.13
N THR A 114 15.10 -5.39 5.87
CA THR A 114 15.87 -6.31 6.72
C THR A 114 16.04 -7.70 6.08
N ARG A 115 15.28 -8.01 5.02
CA ARG A 115 15.35 -9.30 4.32
C ARG A 115 16.12 -9.18 3.03
N ASP A 116 17.02 -10.12 2.77
CA ASP A 116 17.93 -10.15 1.61
C ASP A 116 17.22 -9.90 0.28
N VAL A 117 16.03 -10.46 0.11
CA VAL A 117 15.24 -10.34 -1.09
C VAL A 117 14.86 -8.89 -1.41
N PHE A 118 14.46 -8.12 -0.41
CA PHE A 118 14.13 -6.70 -0.59
C PHE A 118 15.38 -5.82 -0.59
N ILE A 119 16.46 -6.23 0.10
CA ILE A 119 17.77 -5.59 0.00
C ILE A 119 18.24 -5.59 -1.47
N GLN A 120 18.15 -6.74 -2.14
CA GLN A 120 18.51 -6.86 -3.55
C GLN A 120 17.55 -6.07 -4.46
N GLY A 121 16.25 -6.17 -4.23
CA GLY A 121 15.21 -5.46 -4.99
C GLY A 121 15.37 -3.94 -4.94
N ILE A 122 15.48 -3.37 -3.73
CA ILE A 122 15.69 -1.92 -3.55
C ILE A 122 17.07 -1.50 -4.04
N GLY A 123 18.10 -2.32 -3.89
CA GLY A 123 19.43 -2.06 -4.43
C GLY A 123 19.44 -1.95 -5.96
N ARG A 124 18.70 -2.81 -6.67
CA ARG A 124 18.50 -2.71 -8.13
C ARG A 124 17.70 -1.45 -8.49
N TRP A 125 16.69 -1.14 -7.70
CA TRP A 125 15.89 0.06 -7.89
C TRP A 125 16.71 1.34 -7.67
N ALA A 126 17.53 1.42 -6.62
CA ALA A 126 18.44 2.52 -6.37
C ALA A 126 19.42 2.74 -7.54
N LYS A 127 19.99 1.65 -8.07
CA LYS A 127 20.86 1.69 -9.24
C LYS A 127 20.15 2.19 -10.50
N ALA A 128 18.92 1.75 -10.75
CA ALA A 128 18.13 2.21 -11.90
C ALA A 128 17.77 3.71 -11.76
N ASN A 129 17.40 4.15 -10.55
CA ASN A 129 17.12 5.54 -10.26
C ASN A 129 18.36 6.44 -10.45
N GLU A 130 19.51 6.01 -9.95
CA GLU A 130 20.78 6.71 -10.12
C GLU A 130 21.16 6.84 -11.60
N ALA A 131 21.00 5.76 -12.38
CA ALA A 131 21.27 5.77 -13.82
C ALA A 131 20.35 6.75 -14.57
N MET A 132 19.07 6.83 -14.17
CA MET A 132 18.14 7.81 -14.73
C MET A 132 18.55 9.25 -14.38
N CYS A 133 18.93 9.51 -13.12
CA CYS A 133 19.34 10.85 -12.68
C CYS A 133 20.63 11.34 -13.34
N LYS A 134 21.57 10.44 -13.63
CA LYS A 134 22.85 10.75 -14.29
C LYS A 134 22.75 10.93 -15.80
N ASN A 135 21.71 10.44 -16.42
CA ASN A 135 21.52 10.50 -17.86
C ASN A 135 20.49 11.56 -18.21
N GLU A 136 20.93 12.77 -18.52
CA GLU A 136 20.07 13.90 -18.92
C GLU A 136 19.19 13.63 -20.15
N GLY A 137 19.53 12.61 -20.94
CA GLY A 137 18.75 12.14 -22.10
C GLY A 137 17.86 10.93 -21.80
N ALA A 138 17.82 10.42 -20.54
CA ALA A 138 16.99 9.29 -20.20
C ALA A 138 15.51 9.67 -20.30
N PHE A 139 14.77 8.85 -21.03
CA PHE A 139 13.33 9.01 -21.14
C PHE A 139 12.67 8.49 -19.86
N ARG A 140 11.91 9.35 -19.17
CA ARG A 140 11.21 8.98 -17.91
C ARG A 140 10.32 7.74 -18.10
N GLY A 141 9.79 7.55 -19.30
CA GLY A 141 9.01 6.36 -19.67
C GLY A 141 9.79 5.06 -19.54
N ASP A 142 11.10 5.06 -19.83
CA ASP A 142 11.94 3.85 -19.71
C ASP A 142 12.10 3.42 -18.25
N TYR A 143 12.21 4.38 -17.32
CA TYR A 143 12.28 4.11 -15.90
C TYR A 143 10.94 3.60 -15.32
N GLU A 144 9.82 4.20 -15.76
CA GLU A 144 8.50 3.70 -15.38
C GLU A 144 8.27 2.29 -15.93
N LEU A 145 8.66 2.06 -17.17
CA LEU A 145 8.56 0.74 -17.79
C LEU A 145 9.43 -0.30 -17.08
N TRP A 146 10.64 0.06 -16.68
CA TRP A 146 11.51 -0.79 -15.86
C TRP A 146 10.82 -1.21 -14.56
N LYS A 147 10.11 -0.29 -13.88
CA LYS A 147 9.34 -0.64 -12.67
C LYS A 147 8.19 -1.59 -12.99
N ASP A 148 7.51 -1.39 -14.11
CA ASP A 148 6.40 -2.24 -14.53
C ASP A 148 6.84 -3.66 -14.96
N GLU A 149 8.05 -3.78 -15.49
CA GLU A 149 8.70 -5.04 -15.85
C GLU A 149 9.43 -5.71 -14.65
N PHE A 150 9.56 -5.00 -13.54
CA PHE A 150 10.32 -5.49 -12.39
C PHE A 150 9.80 -6.84 -11.92
N HIS A 151 10.67 -7.82 -11.93
CA HIS A 151 10.42 -9.17 -11.46
C HIS A 151 11.66 -9.73 -10.76
N ASP A 152 11.43 -10.44 -9.66
CA ASP A 152 12.45 -11.20 -8.95
C ASP A 152 12.01 -12.64 -8.73
N HIS A 153 12.98 -13.55 -8.64
CA HIS A 153 12.73 -14.95 -8.37
C HIS A 153 12.72 -15.20 -6.87
N PHE A 154 11.53 -15.32 -6.30
CA PHE A 154 11.31 -15.57 -4.90
C PHE A 154 11.09 -17.06 -4.63
N SER A 155 11.76 -17.57 -3.60
CA SER A 155 11.50 -18.90 -3.07
C SER A 155 10.30 -18.88 -2.10
N LYS A 156 9.76 -20.06 -1.75
CA LYS A 156 8.69 -20.13 -0.73
C LYS A 156 9.09 -19.51 0.62
N ARG A 157 10.39 -19.43 0.93
CA ARG A 157 10.90 -18.84 2.18
C ARG A 157 10.80 -17.31 2.20
N ASP A 158 10.72 -16.70 1.02
CA ASP A 158 10.63 -15.24 0.87
C ASP A 158 9.19 -14.75 1.07
N TYR A 159 8.20 -15.66 1.01
CA TYR A 159 6.81 -15.33 1.30
C TYR A 159 6.63 -15.13 2.79
N PRO A 160 5.85 -14.10 3.19
CA PRO A 160 5.63 -13.83 4.60
C PRO A 160 4.78 -14.93 5.24
N ALA A 161 5.08 -15.23 6.50
CA ALA A 161 4.29 -16.16 7.31
C ALA A 161 2.82 -15.70 7.48
N ALA A 162 2.54 -14.41 7.25
CA ALA A 162 1.19 -13.85 7.24
C ALA A 162 0.30 -14.41 6.12
N TYR A 163 0.89 -15.00 5.05
CA TYR A 163 0.15 -15.56 3.91
C TYR A 163 0.44 -17.05 3.69
N PRO A 164 0.20 -17.91 4.69
CA PRO A 164 0.61 -19.33 4.64
C PRO A 164 -0.05 -20.10 3.49
N ASP A 165 -1.24 -19.69 3.08
CA ASP A 165 -2.04 -20.33 2.03
C ASP A 165 -2.02 -19.54 0.71
N TYR A 166 -1.04 -18.61 0.54
CA TYR A 166 -0.95 -17.85 -0.69
C TYR A 166 -0.73 -18.76 -1.89
N ASP A 167 -1.67 -18.73 -2.82
CA ASP A 167 -1.59 -19.37 -4.12
C ASP A 167 -2.04 -18.37 -5.18
N SER A 168 -1.10 -17.92 -6.01
CA SER A 168 -1.37 -16.96 -7.10
C SER A 168 -2.44 -17.47 -8.10
N ASN A 169 -2.68 -18.79 -8.12
CA ASN A 169 -3.70 -19.41 -8.95
C ASN A 169 -5.09 -19.45 -8.29
N LYS A 170 -5.20 -19.09 -7.01
CA LYS A 170 -6.44 -19.11 -6.22
C LYS A 170 -6.78 -17.72 -5.70
N PRO A 171 -7.46 -16.88 -6.49
CA PRO A 171 -7.81 -15.51 -6.08
C PRO A 171 -8.69 -15.46 -4.82
N GLU A 172 -9.40 -16.52 -4.47
CA GLU A 172 -10.17 -16.64 -3.23
C GLU A 172 -9.30 -16.66 -1.96
N SER A 173 -8.01 -17.00 -2.07
CA SER A 173 -7.09 -16.98 -0.92
C SER A 173 -6.92 -15.57 -0.36
N GLY A 174 -6.84 -14.56 -1.23
CA GLY A 174 -6.77 -13.14 -0.83
C GLY A 174 -8.06 -12.67 -0.12
N GLN A 175 -9.25 -13.02 -0.64
CA GLN A 175 -10.52 -12.66 -0.02
C GLN A 175 -10.68 -13.30 1.36
N ARG A 176 -10.29 -14.56 1.50
CA ARG A 176 -10.30 -15.25 2.79
C ARG A 176 -9.38 -14.57 3.79
N TRP A 177 -8.15 -14.27 3.36
CA TRP A 177 -7.19 -13.56 4.20
C TRP A 177 -7.72 -12.18 4.64
N MET A 178 -8.30 -11.39 3.74
CA MET A 178 -8.90 -10.09 4.06
C MET A 178 -10.01 -10.22 5.11
N ASN A 179 -10.88 -11.22 4.97
CA ASN A 179 -11.95 -11.44 5.94
C ASN A 179 -11.41 -11.81 7.32
N GLU A 180 -10.41 -12.68 7.38
CA GLU A 180 -9.78 -13.14 8.62
C GLU A 180 -8.97 -12.00 9.28
N SER A 181 -8.26 -11.21 8.51
CA SER A 181 -7.49 -10.05 8.99
C SER A 181 -8.39 -8.95 9.54
N PHE A 182 -9.49 -8.63 8.85
CA PHE A 182 -10.49 -7.70 9.36
C PHE A 182 -11.09 -8.20 10.67
N ALA A 183 -11.47 -9.49 10.74
CA ALA A 183 -12.02 -10.09 11.93
C ALA A 183 -11.07 -10.05 13.13
N ALA A 184 -9.77 -10.24 12.87
CA ALA A 184 -8.73 -10.13 13.88
C ALA A 184 -8.59 -8.68 14.37
N ALA A 185 -8.49 -7.71 13.45
CA ALA A 185 -8.39 -6.29 13.78
C ALA A 185 -9.62 -5.82 14.61
N LEU A 186 -10.83 -6.22 14.24
CA LEU A 186 -12.05 -5.88 14.96
C LEU A 186 -12.03 -6.41 16.39
N LYS A 187 -11.62 -7.67 16.60
CA LYS A 187 -11.48 -8.27 17.93
C LYS A 187 -10.41 -7.58 18.77
N ASP A 188 -9.26 -7.29 18.18
CA ASP A 188 -8.15 -6.61 18.84
C ASP A 188 -8.56 -5.21 19.28
N MET A 189 -9.18 -4.42 18.41
CA MET A 189 -9.70 -3.10 18.77
C MET A 189 -10.75 -3.15 19.87
N ARG A 190 -11.68 -4.09 19.78
CA ARG A 190 -12.68 -4.30 20.83
C ARG A 190 -12.02 -4.61 22.19
N ARG A 191 -11.06 -5.54 22.21
CA ARG A 191 -10.31 -5.92 23.41
C ARG A 191 -9.53 -4.72 23.98
N ILE A 192 -8.80 -3.99 23.16
CA ILE A 192 -8.02 -2.82 23.56
C ILE A 192 -8.91 -1.72 24.15
N ARG A 193 -10.14 -1.58 23.64
CA ARG A 193 -11.14 -0.62 24.17
C ARG A 193 -11.90 -1.14 25.37
N GLY A 194 -11.67 -2.37 25.81
CA GLY A 194 -12.37 -2.98 26.96
C GLY A 194 -13.87 -3.22 26.73
N LEU A 195 -14.31 -3.27 25.45
CA LEU A 195 -15.73 -3.41 25.10
C LEU A 195 -16.12 -4.87 24.89
N ASN A 196 -17.34 -5.23 25.23
CA ASN A 196 -17.93 -6.51 24.86
C ASN A 196 -18.67 -6.44 23.51
N GLN A 197 -19.13 -7.58 22.99
CA GLN A 197 -19.78 -7.65 21.67
C GLN A 197 -21.13 -6.92 21.66
N GLU A 198 -21.87 -6.99 22.74
CA GLU A 198 -23.19 -6.35 22.90
C GLU A 198 -23.04 -4.83 22.83
N GLU A 199 -22.07 -4.27 23.56
CA GLU A 199 -21.79 -2.83 23.61
C GLU A 199 -21.40 -2.26 22.24
N ILE A 200 -20.56 -2.97 21.47
CA ILE A 200 -20.22 -2.54 20.12
C ILE A 200 -21.41 -2.66 19.17
N ALA A 201 -22.15 -3.76 19.23
CA ALA A 201 -23.31 -3.97 18.39
C ALA A 201 -24.34 -2.85 18.62
N GLU A 202 -24.61 -2.49 19.87
CA GLU A 202 -25.49 -1.38 20.24
C GLU A 202 -24.98 -0.05 19.71
N LYS A 203 -23.73 0.33 20.00
CA LYS A 203 -23.12 1.59 19.55
C LYS A 203 -23.08 1.73 18.04
N ALA A 204 -22.79 0.64 17.31
CA ALA A 204 -22.74 0.64 15.86
C ALA A 204 -24.10 0.45 15.17
N GLY A 205 -25.20 0.31 15.94
CA GLY A 205 -26.54 0.05 15.39
C GLY A 205 -26.63 -1.28 14.64
N LEU A 206 -25.88 -2.30 15.08
CA LEU A 206 -25.82 -3.62 14.47
C LEU A 206 -26.52 -4.67 15.36
N SER A 207 -27.04 -5.74 14.71
CA SER A 207 -27.42 -6.90 15.52
C SER A 207 -26.17 -7.64 16.04
N LEU A 208 -26.27 -8.22 17.23
CA LEU A 208 -25.19 -9.06 17.80
C LEU A 208 -24.80 -10.20 16.84
N PHE A 209 -25.76 -10.79 16.13
CA PHE A 209 -25.51 -11.81 15.11
C PHE A 209 -24.64 -11.27 13.97
N THR A 210 -24.90 -10.04 13.53
CA THR A 210 -24.12 -9.38 12.49
C THR A 210 -22.69 -9.15 12.95
N LEU A 211 -22.48 -8.60 14.15
CA LEU A 211 -21.15 -8.37 14.72
C LEU A 211 -20.36 -9.68 14.86
N ARG A 212 -21.00 -10.72 15.41
CA ARG A 212 -20.39 -12.05 15.52
C ARG A 212 -19.98 -12.63 14.16
N SER A 213 -20.80 -12.42 13.12
CA SER A 213 -20.46 -12.84 11.76
C SER A 213 -19.22 -12.11 11.21
N TYR A 214 -19.03 -10.83 11.55
CA TYR A 214 -17.84 -10.06 11.23
C TYR A 214 -16.62 -10.56 12.00
N GLU A 215 -16.70 -10.73 13.29
CA GLU A 215 -15.61 -11.26 14.12
C GLU A 215 -15.23 -12.73 13.82
N GLN A 216 -16.11 -13.47 13.15
CA GLN A 216 -15.82 -14.84 12.65
C GLN A 216 -15.19 -14.85 11.24
N GLY A 217 -14.96 -13.68 10.62
CA GLY A 217 -14.39 -13.59 9.28
C GLY A 217 -15.32 -14.11 8.17
N LYS A 218 -16.61 -14.30 8.46
CA LYS A 218 -17.57 -14.81 7.45
C LYS A 218 -17.88 -13.80 6.36
N ARG A 219 -17.75 -12.51 6.67
CA ARG A 219 -17.99 -11.39 5.76
C ARG A 219 -17.34 -10.11 6.26
N ILE A 220 -17.13 -9.16 5.37
CA ILE A 220 -16.71 -7.78 5.68
C ILE A 220 -17.93 -6.85 5.66
N PRO A 221 -17.99 -5.82 6.56
CA PRO A 221 -19.03 -4.80 6.54
C PRO A 221 -19.08 -4.04 5.21
N ARG A 222 -20.25 -3.50 4.86
CA ARG A 222 -20.35 -2.47 3.83
C ARG A 222 -19.91 -1.12 4.39
N ALA A 223 -19.59 -0.14 3.50
CA ALA A 223 -19.05 1.16 3.89
C ALA A 223 -19.76 1.81 5.08
N LYS A 224 -21.09 1.94 5.03
CA LYS A 224 -21.89 2.53 6.13
C LYS A 224 -21.75 1.77 7.47
N GLN A 225 -21.64 0.44 7.42
CA GLN A 225 -21.48 -0.38 8.62
C GLN A 225 -20.04 -0.31 9.14
N MET A 226 -19.08 -0.15 8.25
CA MET A 226 -17.68 0.06 8.57
C MET A 226 -17.49 1.40 9.29
N GLU A 227 -18.06 2.49 8.76
CA GLU A 227 -18.07 3.80 9.40
C GLU A 227 -18.66 3.74 10.82
N ALA A 228 -19.81 3.08 10.97
CA ALA A 228 -20.46 2.91 12.28
C ALA A 228 -19.60 2.11 13.28
N LEU A 229 -18.86 1.10 12.80
CA LEU A 229 -17.92 0.34 13.65
C LEU A 229 -16.71 1.19 14.05
N CYS A 230 -16.15 1.98 13.13
CA CYS A 230 -15.06 2.90 13.42
C CYS A 230 -15.48 3.93 14.49
N GLU A 231 -16.67 4.52 14.33
CA GLU A 231 -17.24 5.47 15.30
C GLU A 231 -17.46 4.80 16.67
N ALA A 232 -18.07 3.62 16.69
CA ALA A 232 -18.34 2.87 17.94
C ALA A 232 -17.06 2.50 18.70
N LEU A 233 -15.97 2.27 17.99
CA LEU A 233 -14.65 1.93 18.54
C LEU A 233 -13.77 3.16 18.80
N GLY A 234 -14.09 4.33 18.23
CA GLY A 234 -13.26 5.51 18.26
C GLY A 234 -11.92 5.30 17.57
N VAL A 235 -11.93 4.71 16.37
CA VAL A 235 -10.74 4.41 15.58
C VAL A 235 -10.91 4.90 14.13
N THR A 236 -9.81 5.08 13.43
CA THR A 236 -9.82 5.38 11.99
C THR A 236 -10.25 4.16 11.18
N LEU A 237 -10.71 4.38 9.95
CA LEU A 237 -11.11 3.33 9.04
C LEU A 237 -9.96 2.34 8.78
N THR A 238 -8.77 2.86 8.64
CA THR A 238 -7.52 2.14 8.39
C THR A 238 -7.14 1.22 9.54
N ALA A 239 -7.57 1.50 10.78
CA ALA A 239 -7.35 0.62 11.92
C ALA A 239 -8.07 -0.74 11.80
N LEU A 240 -9.19 -0.78 11.07
CA LEU A 240 -9.96 -2.00 10.82
C LEU A 240 -9.69 -2.64 9.47
N THR A 241 -9.03 -1.92 8.57
CA THR A 241 -8.70 -2.45 7.24
C THR A 241 -7.27 -2.96 7.21
N ARG A 242 -7.06 -4.05 6.47
CA ARG A 242 -5.74 -4.62 6.23
C ARG A 242 -5.53 -4.76 4.73
N HIS A 243 -4.32 -4.44 4.29
CA HIS A 243 -3.96 -4.54 2.89
C HIS A 243 -3.37 -5.93 2.59
N TYR A 244 -3.83 -6.50 1.51
CA TYR A 244 -3.27 -7.75 1.02
C TYR A 244 -2.22 -7.47 -0.05
N PHE A 245 -0.96 -7.64 0.30
CA PHE A 245 0.16 -7.34 -0.59
C PHE A 245 0.58 -8.51 -1.49
N GLY A 246 -0.02 -9.68 -1.30
CA GLY A 246 0.19 -10.85 -2.16
C GLY A 246 1.62 -11.40 -2.14
N SER A 247 2.24 -11.50 -3.30
CA SER A 247 3.61 -11.98 -3.45
C SER A 247 4.65 -10.91 -3.14
N PRO A 248 5.93 -11.26 -2.88
CA PRO A 248 7.00 -10.28 -2.78
C PRO A 248 7.15 -9.38 -4.02
N ASN A 249 6.89 -9.89 -5.23
CA ASN A 249 6.84 -9.07 -6.43
C ASN A 249 5.70 -8.04 -6.36
N GLN A 250 4.52 -8.45 -5.95
CA GLN A 250 3.40 -7.54 -5.74
C GLN A 250 3.71 -6.49 -4.68
N ALA A 251 4.36 -6.87 -3.57
CA ALA A 251 4.83 -5.93 -2.56
C ALA A 251 5.83 -4.90 -3.11
N MET A 252 6.75 -5.30 -4.00
CA MET A 252 7.63 -4.35 -4.68
C MET A 252 6.86 -3.35 -5.55
N HIS A 253 5.85 -3.80 -6.29
CA HIS A 253 4.99 -2.89 -7.06
C HIS A 253 4.19 -1.93 -6.17
N TYR A 254 3.72 -2.37 -5.01
CA TYR A 254 3.14 -1.48 -3.99
C TYR A 254 4.17 -0.47 -3.48
N LEU A 255 5.43 -0.90 -3.21
CA LEU A 255 6.49 0.02 -2.81
C LEU A 255 6.80 1.08 -3.88
N PHE A 256 6.81 0.71 -5.16
CA PHE A 256 6.97 1.70 -6.24
C PHE A 256 5.85 2.75 -6.23
N ALA A 257 4.61 2.32 -6.02
CA ALA A 257 3.45 3.21 -5.97
C ALA A 257 3.47 4.09 -4.70
N ILE A 258 3.74 3.50 -3.53
CA ILE A 258 3.91 4.21 -2.25
C ILE A 258 5.01 5.26 -2.38
N ALA A 259 6.17 4.89 -2.91
CA ALA A 259 7.29 5.80 -3.07
C ALA A 259 6.95 6.99 -3.99
N GLY A 260 6.21 6.74 -5.06
CA GLY A 260 5.73 7.81 -5.94
C GLY A 260 4.78 8.79 -5.24
N ALA A 261 3.90 8.29 -4.38
CA ALA A 261 2.93 9.10 -3.64
C ALA A 261 3.53 9.79 -2.41
N ALA A 262 4.41 9.08 -1.69
CA ALA A 262 5.08 9.57 -0.49
C ALA A 262 6.39 10.30 -0.77
N ASN A 263 6.73 10.53 -2.04
CA ASN A 263 7.99 11.14 -2.46
C ASN A 263 9.21 10.46 -1.82
N LEU A 264 9.24 9.10 -1.87
CA LEU A 264 10.39 8.34 -1.39
C LEU A 264 11.36 8.09 -2.55
N THR A 265 12.65 8.26 -2.27
CA THR A 265 13.72 8.04 -3.25
C THR A 265 14.53 6.81 -2.87
N PRO A 266 14.69 5.83 -3.77
CA PRO A 266 15.58 4.70 -3.53
C PRO A 266 17.03 5.17 -3.62
N GLU A 267 17.81 4.84 -2.61
CA GLU A 267 19.24 5.12 -2.57
C GLU A 267 20.02 3.92 -2.00
N LYS A 268 21.31 3.89 -2.26
CA LYS A 268 22.22 2.93 -1.64
C LYS A 268 23.19 3.70 -0.77
N ASP A 269 23.01 3.56 0.52
CA ASP A 269 23.94 4.07 1.53
C ASP A 269 25.14 3.11 1.68
N GLU A 270 26.33 3.62 1.86
CA GLU A 270 27.56 2.82 1.93
C GLU A 270 27.65 2.01 3.22
N GLU A 271 27.09 2.52 4.33
CA GLU A 271 27.16 1.89 5.65
C GLU A 271 25.94 1.02 5.94
N THR A 272 24.74 1.50 5.62
CA THR A 272 23.48 0.86 5.99
C THR A 272 22.83 0.08 4.86
N GLY A 273 23.36 0.19 3.64
CA GLY A 273 22.84 -0.52 2.48
C GLY A 273 21.69 0.22 1.76
N PRO A 274 20.88 -0.52 0.95
CA PRO A 274 19.79 0.09 0.20
C PRO A 274 18.61 0.47 1.10
N ARG A 275 18.04 1.66 0.87
CA ARG A 275 16.91 2.21 1.62
C ARG A 275 16.04 3.11 0.75
N LEU A 276 14.86 3.45 1.22
CA LEU A 276 13.98 4.46 0.65
C LEU A 276 13.99 5.68 1.55
N ARG A 277 14.54 6.79 1.06
CA ARG A 277 14.66 8.05 1.78
C ARG A 277 13.46 8.95 1.50
N THR A 278 12.95 9.62 2.52
CA THR A 278 11.94 10.68 2.38
C THR A 278 12.53 11.97 1.83
N GLN A 279 11.67 12.81 1.25
CA GLN A 279 12.06 14.12 0.73
C GLN A 279 11.10 15.21 1.25
N GLY A 280 11.19 15.52 2.54
CA GLY A 280 10.55 16.69 3.14
C GLY A 280 9.04 16.78 2.97
N ASN A 281 8.28 15.80 3.45
CA ASN A 281 6.83 15.81 3.38
C ASN A 281 6.16 15.31 4.67
N MET A 282 4.81 15.32 4.71
CA MET A 282 4.04 14.86 5.87
C MET A 282 4.33 13.40 6.26
N VAL A 283 4.64 12.55 5.26
CA VAL A 283 4.97 11.14 5.50
C VAL A 283 6.31 11.00 6.23
N GLU A 284 7.27 11.89 5.96
CA GLU A 284 8.54 11.94 6.68
C GLU A 284 8.30 12.15 8.17
N TRP A 285 7.50 13.15 8.50
CA TRP A 285 7.16 13.42 9.88
C TRP A 285 6.45 12.24 10.56
N ALA A 286 5.51 11.59 9.87
CA ALA A 286 4.84 10.39 10.36
C ALA A 286 5.82 9.25 10.66
N PHE A 287 6.85 9.07 9.81
CA PHE A 287 7.90 8.07 10.05
C PHE A 287 8.78 8.42 11.25
N VAL A 288 9.13 9.69 11.43
CA VAL A 288 9.85 10.14 12.64
C VAL A 288 9.03 9.81 13.89
N ARG A 289 7.74 10.17 13.93
CA ARG A 289 6.85 9.86 15.05
C ARG A 289 6.68 8.37 15.32
N LEU A 290 6.63 7.56 14.26
CA LEU A 290 6.60 6.10 14.40
C LEU A 290 7.91 5.57 15.02
N THR A 291 9.06 6.07 14.55
CA THR A 291 10.37 5.65 15.06
C THR A 291 10.50 6.03 16.54
N ASP A 292 10.12 7.25 16.92
CA ASP A 292 10.10 7.70 18.32
C ASP A 292 9.18 6.81 19.17
N LYS A 293 8.01 6.47 18.65
CA LYS A 293 7.05 5.58 19.34
C LYS A 293 7.58 4.17 19.52
N LEU A 294 8.24 3.62 18.50
CA LEU A 294 8.89 2.30 18.59
C LEU A 294 10.01 2.29 19.63
N GLU A 295 10.79 3.36 19.70
CA GLU A 295 11.86 3.54 20.69
C GLU A 295 11.30 3.66 22.12
N GLU A 296 10.22 4.43 22.32
CA GLU A 296 9.49 4.52 23.61
C GLU A 296 9.03 3.15 24.10
N LEU A 297 8.60 2.29 23.18
CA LEU A 297 8.01 0.99 23.49
C LEU A 297 9.03 -0.17 23.55
N LYS A 298 10.30 0.05 23.20
CA LYS A 298 11.28 -1.04 23.01
C LYS A 298 11.48 -1.94 24.23
N ASP A 299 11.44 -1.36 25.43
CA ASP A 299 11.70 -2.06 26.70
C ASP A 299 10.46 -2.71 27.32
N LYS A 300 9.28 -2.49 26.70
CA LYS A 300 8.03 -3.09 27.16
C LYS A 300 7.89 -4.56 26.78
N PRO A 301 7.16 -5.37 27.57
CA PRO A 301 6.81 -6.74 27.18
C PRO A 301 6.14 -6.79 25.80
N THR A 302 6.45 -7.82 25.01
CA THR A 302 5.99 -7.94 23.60
C THR A 302 4.50 -7.74 23.41
N THR A 303 3.66 -8.28 24.31
CA THR A 303 2.21 -8.13 24.26
C THR A 303 1.75 -6.70 24.52
N GLU A 304 2.31 -6.05 25.56
CA GLU A 304 1.99 -4.67 25.93
C GLU A 304 2.45 -3.71 24.82
N ARG A 305 3.68 -3.89 24.31
CA ARG A 305 4.23 -3.12 23.19
C ARG A 305 3.34 -3.21 21.95
N ARG A 306 2.89 -4.42 21.60
CA ARG A 306 2.01 -4.64 20.46
C ARG A 306 0.66 -3.92 20.66
N ASP A 307 0.04 -4.06 21.82
CA ASP A 307 -1.26 -3.46 22.11
C ASP A 307 -1.19 -1.92 22.10
N GLU A 308 -0.17 -1.33 22.68
CA GLU A 308 0.03 0.12 22.67
C GLU A 308 0.34 0.66 21.30
N LEU A 309 1.21 -0.01 20.53
CA LEU A 309 1.50 0.38 19.15
C LEU A 309 0.24 0.30 18.29
N THR A 310 -0.51 -0.78 18.42
CA THR A 310 -1.78 -0.96 17.69
C THR A 310 -2.80 0.13 18.04
N HIS A 311 -2.90 0.48 19.33
CA HIS A 311 -3.76 1.57 19.78
C HIS A 311 -3.32 2.92 19.20
N TRP A 312 -2.01 3.22 19.26
CA TRP A 312 -1.45 4.45 18.72
C TRP A 312 -1.69 4.56 17.20
N LEU A 313 -1.38 3.52 16.43
CA LEU A 313 -1.64 3.49 14.99
C LEU A 313 -3.14 3.65 14.65
N ALA A 314 -4.02 3.11 15.46
CA ALA A 314 -5.46 3.19 15.25
C ALA A 314 -6.05 4.59 15.45
N THR A 315 -5.34 5.48 16.15
CA THR A 315 -5.76 6.84 16.47
C THR A 315 -4.83 7.90 15.90
N PHE A 316 -3.70 7.50 15.33
CA PHE A 316 -2.74 8.43 14.73
C PHE A 316 -3.32 9.10 13.49
N ASP A 317 -3.25 10.42 13.47
CA ASP A 317 -3.63 11.26 12.33
C ASP A 317 -2.43 12.12 11.93
N CYS A 318 -1.87 11.87 10.74
CA CYS A 318 -0.74 12.63 10.22
C CYS A 318 -1.14 14.04 9.75
N THR A 319 -2.43 14.38 9.76
CA THR A 319 -2.96 15.70 9.36
C THR A 319 -3.34 16.58 10.56
N ASP A 320 -3.20 16.09 11.80
CA ASP A 320 -3.56 16.81 13.00
C ASP A 320 -2.67 18.06 13.20
N ASP A 321 -3.29 19.22 13.35
CA ASP A 321 -2.63 20.54 13.46
C ASP A 321 -1.66 20.63 14.66
N ASP A 322 -1.95 19.98 15.79
CA ASP A 322 -1.06 19.97 16.96
C ASP A 322 0.23 19.22 16.65
N THR A 323 0.12 18.12 15.94
CA THR A 323 1.24 17.31 15.49
C THR A 323 2.08 18.00 14.39
N MET A 324 1.43 18.76 13.52
CA MET A 324 2.09 19.59 12.49
C MET A 324 2.80 20.82 13.08
N SER A 325 2.26 21.40 14.14
CA SER A 325 2.87 22.54 14.87
C SER A 325 4.20 22.15 15.49
N ASP A 326 4.28 20.96 16.09
CA ASP A 326 5.51 20.42 16.69
C ASP A 326 6.60 20.15 15.64
N ALA A 327 6.25 19.66 14.47
CA ALA A 327 7.18 19.44 13.37
C ALA A 327 7.73 20.75 12.78
N ARG A 328 6.90 21.80 12.69
CA ARG A 328 7.30 23.15 12.26
C ARG A 328 8.18 23.85 13.30
N SER A 329 7.85 23.72 14.60
CA SER A 329 8.64 24.31 15.69
C SER A 329 9.99 23.63 15.89
N ALA A 330 10.12 22.34 15.51
CA ALA A 330 11.38 21.61 15.51
C ALA A 330 12.28 21.93 14.29
N GLY A 331 11.84 22.82 13.36
CA GLY A 331 12.60 23.18 12.17
C GLY A 331 12.72 22.05 11.12
N ARG A 332 11.97 20.95 11.30
CA ARG A 332 12.03 19.75 10.46
C ARG A 332 11.09 19.78 9.25
N LEU A 333 10.19 20.75 9.21
CA LEU A 333 9.34 21.04 8.06
C LEU A 333 9.56 22.48 7.62
N GLU A 334 10.47 22.71 6.70
CA GLU A 334 10.53 24.01 6.01
C GLU A 334 9.24 24.23 5.22
N SER A 335 8.76 25.46 5.16
CA SER A 335 7.57 25.89 4.43
C SER A 335 7.81 25.81 2.92
N ASN A 336 7.93 24.60 2.38
CA ASN A 336 8.15 24.33 0.95
C ASN A 336 6.86 24.37 0.12
N ASN A 337 5.82 25.10 0.55
CA ASN A 337 4.62 25.29 -0.26
C ASN A 337 4.79 26.26 -1.44
N GLU A 338 5.99 26.85 -1.65
CA GLU A 338 6.21 27.80 -2.74
C GLU A 338 7.00 27.29 -3.94
N LYS A 339 7.49 26.03 -3.96
CA LYS A 339 8.36 25.53 -5.04
C LYS A 339 7.85 24.38 -5.89
N LEU A 340 6.59 23.97 -5.77
CA LEU A 340 6.03 22.84 -6.53
C LEU A 340 4.99 23.24 -7.59
N ILE A 341 5.12 24.38 -8.23
CA ILE A 341 4.44 24.68 -9.50
C ILE A 341 5.52 24.96 -10.55
N PRO A 342 5.85 24.03 -11.43
CA PRO A 342 6.52 24.39 -12.65
C PRO A 342 5.56 25.25 -13.46
N LYS A 343 5.89 26.52 -13.63
CA LYS A 343 5.22 27.36 -14.62
C LYS A 343 5.46 26.75 -15.99
N ALA A 344 4.34 26.57 -16.70
CA ALA A 344 4.11 26.21 -18.09
C ALA A 344 5.31 26.00 -19.01
#